data_b6a5ad52804bdb343d2a764688ab4762
#
_entry.id   b6a5ad52804bdb343d2a764688ab4762
#
_cell.length_a   1.000
_cell.length_b   1.000
_cell.length_c   1.000
_cell.angle_alpha   90.00
_cell.angle_beta   90.00
_cell.angle_gamma   90.00
#
_symmetry.space_group_name_H-M   'P 1'
#
loop_
_entity.id
_entity.type
_entity.pdbx_description
1 polymer ?
#
loop_
_entity_poly.entity_id
_entity_poly.type
_entity_poly.pdbx_seq_one_letter_code
_entity_poly.pdbx_strand_id
1 'polypeptide(L)'
;MAAPRVLFLCTHNSARSQIAEALLRSRSRGRVEVESAGTEKTLVRPLALQVLQEIGIDASAQTSKTLDRFIDDHFDYVITVCDAANDACPTFPNAGAREHWSLPDPSKATGSEEQQLQAYRDEIGRAHV
;
A
#
# COMPACT_ATOMS: atom_id res chain seq x y z
N MET A 1 -22.53 1.94 -13.52
CA MET A 1 -22.31 1.98 -12.07
C MET A 1 -20.89 2.41 -11.75
N ALA A 2 -20.71 3.16 -10.68
CA ALA A 2 -19.39 3.60 -10.30
C ALA A 2 -18.56 2.41 -9.79
N ALA A 3 -17.26 2.42 -10.09
CA ALA A 3 -16.34 1.40 -9.57
C ALA A 3 -16.20 1.57 -8.05
N PRO A 4 -16.04 0.47 -7.29
CA PRO A 4 -15.70 0.57 -5.88
C PRO A 4 -14.39 1.33 -5.70
N ARG A 5 -14.27 2.08 -4.62
CA ARG A 5 -13.08 2.85 -4.28
C ARG A 5 -12.43 2.27 -3.03
N VAL A 6 -11.15 1.97 -3.12
CA VAL A 6 -10.36 1.37 -2.03
C VAL A 6 -9.18 2.26 -1.71
N LEU A 7 -8.97 2.53 -0.42
CA LEU A 7 -7.82 3.28 0.06
C LEU A 7 -7.00 2.40 0.99
N PHE A 8 -5.72 2.23 0.67
CA PHE A 8 -4.77 1.57 1.56
C PHE A 8 -4.02 2.61 2.38
N LEU A 9 -3.97 2.43 3.69
CA LEU A 9 -3.30 3.35 4.61
C LEU A 9 -2.14 2.67 5.32
N CYS A 10 -1.00 3.35 5.38
CA CYS A 10 0.09 2.99 6.25
C CYS A 10 0.77 4.27 6.74
N THR A 11 1.82 4.15 7.57
CA THR A 11 2.43 5.35 8.16
C THR A 11 3.14 6.19 7.11
N HIS A 12 4.02 5.58 6.31
CA HIS A 12 4.90 6.33 5.39
C HIS A 12 4.45 6.34 3.94
N ASN A 13 3.49 5.51 3.57
CA ASN A 13 3.06 5.33 2.17
C ASN A 13 4.27 5.10 1.24
N SER A 14 5.18 4.25 1.64
CA SER A 14 6.42 4.00 0.91
C SER A 14 6.56 2.58 0.36
N ALA A 15 6.09 1.57 1.09
CA ALA A 15 6.23 0.17 0.67
C ALA A 15 4.92 -0.60 0.77
N ARG A 16 4.44 -0.90 1.98
CA ARG A 16 3.28 -1.80 2.19
C ARG A 16 2.03 -1.36 1.44
N SER A 17 1.59 -0.12 1.63
CA SER A 17 0.41 0.39 0.96
C SER A 17 0.62 0.59 -0.53
N GLN A 18 1.84 0.94 -0.95
CA GLN A 18 2.17 1.08 -2.37
C GLN A 18 2.11 -0.26 -3.09
N ILE A 19 2.63 -1.31 -2.48
CA ILE A 19 2.56 -2.66 -3.05
C ILE A 19 1.09 -3.11 -3.14
N ALA A 20 0.30 -2.90 -2.09
CA ALA A 20 -1.11 -3.27 -2.09
C ALA A 20 -1.88 -2.51 -3.16
N GLU A 21 -1.63 -1.21 -3.31
CA GLU A 21 -2.25 -0.40 -4.36
C GLU A 21 -1.94 -0.96 -5.75
N ALA A 22 -0.68 -1.23 -6.04
CA ALA A 22 -0.26 -1.72 -7.35
C ALA A 22 -0.86 -3.10 -7.65
N LEU A 23 -0.86 -3.99 -6.67
CA LEU A 23 -1.41 -5.34 -6.84
C LEU A 23 -2.91 -5.32 -7.11
N LEU A 24 -3.68 -4.56 -6.33
CA LEU A 24 -5.12 -4.52 -6.51
C LEU A 24 -5.48 -3.84 -7.83
N ARG A 25 -4.80 -2.75 -8.18
CA ARG A 25 -5.03 -2.07 -9.46
C ARG A 25 -4.78 -3.03 -10.63
N SER A 26 -3.69 -3.78 -10.59
CA SER A 26 -3.34 -4.72 -11.64
C SER A 26 -4.31 -5.91 -11.70
N ARG A 27 -4.59 -6.51 -10.54
CA ARG A 27 -5.44 -7.72 -10.48
C ARG A 27 -6.91 -7.44 -10.75
N SER A 28 -7.39 -6.23 -10.41
CA SER A 28 -8.77 -5.84 -10.68
C SER A 28 -9.00 -5.43 -12.14
N ARG A 29 -7.92 -5.21 -12.88
CA ARG A 29 -7.96 -4.78 -14.29
C ARG A 29 -8.80 -3.50 -14.48
N GLY A 30 -8.64 -2.54 -13.58
CA GLY A 30 -9.35 -1.27 -13.64
C GLY A 30 -10.78 -1.31 -13.12
N ARG A 31 -11.24 -2.42 -12.57
CA ARG A 31 -12.60 -2.54 -12.03
C ARG A 31 -12.75 -1.87 -10.67
N VAL A 32 -11.66 -1.54 -10.02
CA VAL A 32 -11.62 -0.91 -8.69
C VAL A 32 -10.75 0.32 -8.78
N GLU A 33 -11.22 1.43 -8.23
CA GLU A 33 -10.38 2.61 -8.06
C GLU A 33 -9.57 2.44 -6.79
N VAL A 34 -8.25 2.48 -6.90
CA VAL A 34 -7.34 2.20 -5.79
C VAL A 34 -6.43 3.39 -5.56
N GLU A 35 -6.33 3.79 -4.30
CA GLU A 35 -5.38 4.81 -3.85
C GLU A 35 -4.67 4.32 -2.60
N SER A 36 -3.57 4.96 -2.27
CA SER A 36 -2.86 4.71 -1.02
C SER A 36 -2.39 6.03 -0.42
N ALA A 37 -2.26 6.07 0.90
CA ALA A 37 -1.81 7.26 1.61
C ALA A 37 -1.20 6.86 2.96
N GLY A 38 -0.56 7.84 3.60
CA GLY A 38 0.02 7.65 4.92
C GLY A 38 -0.13 8.91 5.76
N THR A 39 0.36 8.86 7.00
CA THR A 39 0.41 10.04 7.85
C THR A 39 1.54 10.97 7.46
N GLU A 40 2.56 10.45 6.80
CA GLU A 40 3.73 11.21 6.35
C GLU A 40 3.96 10.97 4.86
N LYS A 41 4.33 12.03 4.15
CA LYS A 41 4.75 11.92 2.76
C LYS A 41 6.24 11.56 2.71
N THR A 42 6.55 10.49 2.01
CA THR A 42 7.94 10.07 1.80
C THR A 42 8.15 9.79 0.31
N LEU A 43 8.97 8.81 -0.01
CA LEU A 43 9.18 8.33 -1.38
C LEU A 43 8.79 6.87 -1.47
N VAL A 44 8.27 6.47 -2.62
CA VAL A 44 8.04 5.04 -2.89
C VAL A 44 9.40 4.34 -2.89
N ARG A 45 9.51 3.24 -2.14
CA ARG A 45 10.78 2.53 -2.02
C ARG A 45 11.20 1.91 -3.35
N PRO A 46 12.45 2.12 -3.81
CA PRO A 46 12.91 1.54 -5.07
C PRO A 46 12.79 0.02 -5.11
N LEU A 47 13.05 -0.66 -3.99
CA LEU A 47 12.93 -2.13 -3.95
C LEU A 47 11.48 -2.59 -4.13
N ALA A 48 10.50 -1.82 -3.65
CA ALA A 48 9.09 -2.11 -3.89
C ALA A 48 8.78 -2.05 -5.39
N LEU A 49 9.26 -1.02 -6.07
CA LEU A 49 9.07 -0.89 -7.52
C LEU A 49 9.74 -2.04 -8.27
N GLN A 50 10.94 -2.44 -7.84
CA GLN A 50 11.69 -3.51 -8.47
C GLN A 50 10.98 -4.86 -8.37
N VAL A 51 10.48 -5.22 -7.18
CA VAL A 51 9.80 -6.51 -7.03
C VAL A 51 8.45 -6.54 -7.75
N LEU A 52 7.76 -5.41 -7.85
CA LEU A 52 6.54 -5.33 -8.65
C LEU A 52 6.86 -5.52 -10.13
N GLN A 53 7.95 -4.94 -10.61
CA GLN A 53 8.38 -5.11 -11.99
C GLN A 53 8.74 -6.57 -12.29
N GLU A 54 9.29 -7.30 -11.33
CA GLU A 54 9.60 -8.73 -11.48
C GLU A 54 8.37 -9.55 -11.85
N ILE A 55 7.19 -9.12 -11.42
CA ILE A 55 5.93 -9.82 -11.72
C ILE A 55 5.10 -9.11 -12.80
N GLY A 56 5.74 -8.21 -13.54
CA GLY A 56 5.12 -7.54 -14.69
C GLY A 56 4.27 -6.32 -14.36
N ILE A 57 4.41 -5.75 -13.16
CA ILE A 57 3.64 -4.57 -12.75
C ILE A 57 4.56 -3.34 -12.78
N ASP A 58 4.23 -2.37 -13.63
CA ASP A 58 4.93 -1.09 -13.67
C ASP A 58 4.23 -0.11 -12.73
N ALA A 59 4.85 0.16 -11.58
CA ALA A 59 4.33 1.08 -10.58
C ALA A 59 5.13 2.39 -10.54
N SER A 60 5.91 2.68 -11.57
CA SER A 60 6.80 3.85 -11.60
C SER A 60 6.06 5.19 -11.51
N ALA A 61 4.78 5.22 -11.86
CA ALA A 61 3.96 6.41 -11.78
C ALA A 61 3.36 6.64 -10.38
N GLN A 62 3.47 5.68 -9.48
CA GLN A 62 2.93 5.83 -8.12
C GLN A 62 3.78 6.80 -7.29
N THR A 63 3.12 7.56 -6.42
CA THR A 63 3.79 8.53 -5.56
C THR A 63 3.34 8.34 -4.12
N SER A 64 4.19 8.77 -3.18
CA SER A 64 3.82 8.81 -1.77
C SER A 64 2.88 9.99 -1.53
N LYS A 65 1.81 9.76 -0.77
CA LYS A 65 0.76 10.76 -0.52
C LYS A 65 0.39 10.77 0.95
N THR A 66 -0.07 11.91 1.45
CA THR A 66 -0.63 11.98 2.79
C THR A 66 -2.15 11.79 2.74
N LEU A 67 -2.73 11.33 3.84
CA LEU A 67 -4.16 11.09 3.91
C LEU A 67 -4.99 12.36 3.82
N ASP A 68 -4.41 13.54 4.11
CA ASP A 68 -5.10 14.82 3.97
C ASP A 68 -5.68 15.03 2.58
N ARG A 69 -4.99 14.49 1.58
CA ARG A 69 -5.42 14.59 0.18
C ARG A 69 -6.78 13.95 -0.05
N PHE A 70 -7.13 12.94 0.77
CA PHE A 70 -8.32 12.13 0.58
C PHE A 70 -9.33 12.27 1.71
N ILE A 71 -9.08 13.14 2.70
CA ILE A 71 -9.87 13.17 3.93
C ILE A 71 -11.37 13.47 3.69
N ASP A 72 -11.68 14.23 2.65
CA ASP A 72 -13.05 14.57 2.30
C ASP A 72 -13.65 13.61 1.26
N ASP A 73 -12.87 12.66 0.78
CA ASP A 73 -13.35 11.69 -0.20
C ASP A 73 -14.00 10.50 0.50
N HIS A 74 -14.99 9.92 -0.17
CA HIS A 74 -15.59 8.67 0.29
C HIS A 74 -14.89 7.50 -0.36
N PHE A 75 -14.52 6.49 0.45
CA PHE A 75 -14.02 5.21 -0.02
C PHE A 75 -14.92 4.11 0.49
N ASP A 76 -15.24 3.15 -0.38
CA ASP A 76 -16.08 2.01 0.01
C ASP A 76 -15.35 1.13 1.00
N TYR A 77 -14.01 1.01 0.86
CA TYR A 77 -13.17 0.24 1.77
C TYR A 77 -11.92 1.04 2.12
N VAL A 78 -11.58 1.08 3.40
CA VAL A 78 -10.31 1.61 3.87
C VAL A 78 -9.57 0.47 4.57
N ILE A 79 -8.39 0.14 4.06
CA ILE A 79 -7.61 -1.01 4.54
C ILE A 79 -6.30 -0.47 5.11
N THR A 80 -6.10 -0.63 6.42
CA THR A 80 -4.84 -0.28 7.04
C THR A 80 -3.88 -1.46 6.96
N VAL A 81 -2.64 -1.18 6.57
CA VAL A 81 -1.61 -2.21 6.39
C VAL A 81 -0.42 -2.00 7.31
N CYS A 82 -0.63 -1.27 8.40
CA CYS A 82 0.40 -1.00 9.40
C CYS A 82 0.75 -2.24 10.20
N ASP A 83 1.96 -2.29 10.70
CA ASP A 83 2.35 -3.24 11.74
C ASP A 83 1.84 -2.69 13.07
N ALA A 84 0.80 -3.30 13.63
CA ALA A 84 0.14 -2.82 14.83
C ALA A 84 1.06 -2.73 16.06
N ALA A 85 2.17 -3.46 16.07
CA ALA A 85 3.10 -3.44 17.19
C ALA A 85 4.03 -2.22 17.19
N ASN A 86 4.32 -1.68 16.00
CA ASN A 86 5.36 -0.66 15.83
C ASN A 86 4.91 0.62 15.17
N ASP A 87 3.72 0.64 14.55
CA ASP A 87 3.25 1.77 13.77
C ASP A 87 1.96 2.33 14.33
N ALA A 88 1.82 3.66 14.28
CA ALA A 88 0.56 4.32 14.56
C ALA A 88 -0.31 4.23 13.29
N CYS A 89 -1.33 3.38 13.33
CA CYS A 89 -2.24 3.25 12.18
C CYS A 89 -3.15 4.46 12.09
N PRO A 90 -3.24 5.11 10.92
CA PRO A 90 -4.11 6.27 10.76
C PRO A 90 -5.58 5.89 10.81
N THR A 91 -6.45 6.86 11.11
CA THR A 91 -7.89 6.70 11.03
C THR A 91 -8.43 7.49 9.84
N PHE A 92 -9.54 7.03 9.27
CA PHE A 92 -10.15 7.69 8.13
C PHE A 92 -11.66 7.77 8.36
N PRO A 93 -12.25 8.99 8.46
CA PRO A 93 -13.62 9.14 8.92
C PRO A 93 -14.69 8.75 7.90
N ASN A 94 -14.41 8.82 6.60
CA ASN A 94 -15.40 8.63 5.54
C ASN A 94 -15.35 7.25 4.89
N ALA A 95 -15.00 6.22 5.66
CA ALA A 95 -14.93 4.86 5.15
C ALA A 95 -16.28 4.17 5.22
N GLY A 96 -16.66 3.48 4.15
CA GLY A 96 -17.83 2.60 4.15
C GLY A 96 -17.59 1.36 4.99
N ALA A 97 -16.45 0.70 4.78
CA ALA A 97 -16.02 -0.45 5.58
C ALA A 97 -14.53 -0.31 5.88
N ARG A 98 -14.08 -0.87 7.00
CA ARG A 98 -12.68 -0.83 7.42
C ARG A 98 -12.16 -2.24 7.63
N GLU A 99 -10.93 -2.47 7.17
CA GLU A 99 -10.21 -3.70 7.43
C GLU A 99 -8.79 -3.37 7.86
N HIS A 100 -8.17 -4.28 8.58
CA HIS A 100 -6.77 -4.15 8.97
C HIS A 100 -6.01 -5.41 8.54
N TRP A 101 -4.99 -5.20 7.71
CA TRP A 101 -4.07 -6.26 7.32
C TRP A 101 -2.74 -6.00 7.99
N SER A 102 -2.35 -6.84 8.94
CA SER A 102 -1.06 -6.69 9.61
C SER A 102 0.03 -7.18 8.68
N LEU A 103 0.73 -6.25 8.04
CA LEU A 103 1.83 -6.56 7.12
C LEU A 103 3.15 -6.07 7.72
N PRO A 104 4.19 -6.93 7.82
CA PRO A 104 5.50 -6.49 8.26
C PRO A 104 6.06 -5.42 7.31
N ASP A 105 6.84 -4.49 7.86
CA ASP A 105 7.45 -3.44 7.03
C ASP A 105 8.72 -3.97 6.37
N PRO A 106 8.71 -4.21 5.04
CA PRO A 106 9.89 -4.75 4.37
C PRO A 106 11.05 -3.75 4.32
N SER A 107 10.79 -2.46 4.48
CA SER A 107 11.84 -1.45 4.47
C SER A 107 12.75 -1.54 5.71
N LYS A 108 12.33 -2.28 6.74
CA LYS A 108 13.15 -2.52 7.94
C LYS A 108 14.06 -3.73 7.80
N ALA A 109 13.99 -4.47 6.71
CA ALA A 109 14.86 -5.62 6.47
C ALA A 109 16.32 -5.17 6.35
N THR A 110 17.21 -6.00 6.90
CA THR A 110 18.65 -5.74 6.87
C THR A 110 19.36 -6.86 6.11
N GLY A 111 20.69 -6.71 5.95
CA GLY A 111 21.50 -7.69 5.26
C GLY A 111 21.82 -7.27 3.83
N SER A 112 22.08 -8.24 2.97
CA SER A 112 22.42 -7.96 1.57
C SER A 112 21.22 -7.41 0.82
N GLU A 113 21.48 -6.82 -0.36
CA GLU A 113 20.40 -6.34 -1.23
C GLU A 113 19.43 -7.46 -1.57
N GLU A 114 19.93 -8.67 -1.84
CA GLU A 114 19.09 -9.83 -2.14
C GLU A 114 18.22 -10.22 -0.96
N GLN A 115 18.74 -10.15 0.26
CA GLN A 115 17.93 -10.42 1.46
C GLN A 115 16.85 -9.36 1.64
N GLN A 116 17.16 -8.11 1.37
CA GLN A 116 16.17 -7.03 1.42
C GLN A 116 15.12 -7.20 0.34
N LEU A 117 15.51 -7.54 -0.88
CA LEU A 117 14.57 -7.83 -1.97
C LEU A 117 13.63 -8.97 -1.61
N GLN A 118 14.14 -10.01 -0.95
CA GLN A 118 13.31 -11.13 -0.54
C GLN A 118 12.21 -10.70 0.43
N ALA A 119 12.50 -9.76 1.34
CA ALA A 119 11.49 -9.23 2.25
C ALA A 119 10.35 -8.54 1.47
N TYR A 120 10.68 -7.80 0.41
CA TYR A 120 9.67 -7.18 -0.45
C TYR A 120 8.90 -8.21 -1.26
N ARG A 121 9.56 -9.27 -1.74
CA ARG A 121 8.87 -10.36 -2.44
C ARG A 121 7.89 -11.09 -1.53
N ASP A 122 8.28 -11.32 -0.28
CA ASP A 122 7.42 -11.95 0.72
C ASP A 122 6.18 -11.08 0.99
N GLU A 123 6.35 -9.76 0.97
CA GLU A 123 5.25 -8.82 1.16
C GLU A 123 4.18 -8.97 0.08
N ILE A 124 4.58 -9.18 -1.17
CA ILE A 124 3.65 -9.42 -2.27
C ILE A 124 2.79 -10.65 -1.98
N GLY A 125 3.40 -11.70 -1.43
CA GLY A 125 2.67 -12.92 -1.08
C GLY A 125 1.72 -12.78 0.11
N ARG A 126 1.98 -11.81 1.00
CA ARG A 126 1.16 -11.56 2.18
C ARG A 126 -0.02 -10.63 1.92
N ALA A 127 0.05 -9.80 0.89
CA ALA A 127 -1.04 -8.90 0.55
C ALA A 127 -2.24 -9.71 0.06
N HIS A 128 -3.40 -9.50 0.65
CA HIS A 128 -4.61 -10.29 0.38
C HIS A 128 -5.43 -9.75 -0.80
N VAL A 129 -4.76 -9.36 -1.86
CA VAL A 129 -5.43 -8.78 -3.03
C VAL A 129 -5.50 -9.74 -4.21
#